data_ae9ba31045d10d6d0530d3b509ece4d2
#
_entry.id   ae9ba31045d10d6d0530d3b509ece4d2
#
_cell.length_a   1.000
_cell.length_b   1.000
_cell.length_c   1.000
_cell.angle_alpha   90.00
_cell.angle_beta   90.00
_cell.angle_gamma   90.00
#
_symmetry.space_group_name_H-M   'P 1'
#
loop_
_entity.id
_entity.type
_entity.pdbx_description
1 polymer ?
#
loop_
_entity_poly.entity_id
_entity_poly.type
_entity_poly.pdbx_seq_one_letter_code
_entity_poly.pdbx_strand_id
1 'polypeptide(L)'
;MAQANVVAGKATPRGRFPHVKVVGDLVFVSGTSSRRPDNTFAGAEADQFGVTSLDIRAQTRAVIENIRDILAAAGAGLEDLAQLTVFLVNMNDFGGYNEVYGEFFDENGPARTTVAVHQLPHPHLLIEIQAIARVSGKEER
;
A
#
# COMPACT_ATOMS: atom_id res chain seq x y z
N MET A 1 8.14 18.17 13.95
CA MET A 1 8.99 18.35 12.76
C MET A 1 8.53 17.43 11.65
N ALA A 2 8.51 17.91 10.41
CA ALA A 2 8.13 17.11 9.25
C ALA A 2 9.37 16.48 8.62
N GLN A 3 9.28 15.24 8.21
CA GLN A 3 10.36 14.51 7.56
C GLN A 3 9.77 13.64 6.45
N ALA A 4 10.32 13.75 5.25
CA ALA A 4 9.87 12.98 4.09
C ALA A 4 11.00 12.09 3.57
N ASN A 5 10.66 10.88 3.17
CA ASN A 5 11.63 9.90 2.70
C ASN A 5 11.18 9.22 1.41
N VAL A 6 12.14 9.11 0.49
CA VAL A 6 12.06 8.14 -0.60
C VAL A 6 12.81 6.91 -0.11
N VAL A 7 12.09 5.81 0.07
CA VAL A 7 12.63 4.60 0.70
C VAL A 7 13.45 3.80 -0.30
N ALA A 8 14.71 3.54 0.04
CA ALA A 8 15.59 2.73 -0.79
C ALA A 8 15.06 1.28 -0.88
N GLY A 9 15.23 0.66 -2.04
CA GLY A 9 14.78 -0.71 -2.26
C GLY A 9 13.32 -0.88 -2.62
N LYS A 10 12.54 0.21 -2.62
CA LYS A 10 11.16 0.21 -3.08
C LYS A 10 11.10 0.87 -4.46
N ALA A 11 10.02 0.59 -5.21
CA ALA A 11 9.81 1.20 -6.52
C ALA A 11 9.87 2.72 -6.41
N THR A 12 10.66 3.38 -7.24
CA THR A 12 10.82 4.83 -7.20
C THR A 12 9.51 5.53 -7.52
N PRO A 13 9.10 6.54 -6.72
CA PRO A 13 7.87 7.28 -7.00
C PRO A 13 7.89 7.88 -8.41
N ARG A 14 6.77 7.78 -9.10
CA ARG A 14 6.63 8.33 -10.46
C ARG A 14 6.12 9.77 -10.41
N GLY A 15 6.82 10.61 -9.69
CA GLY A 15 6.51 12.02 -9.50
C GLY A 15 7.35 12.56 -8.37
N ARG A 16 7.21 13.85 -8.10
CA ARG A 16 7.97 14.50 -7.03
C ARG A 16 7.25 14.38 -5.70
N PHE A 17 7.24 13.17 -5.15
CA PHE A 17 6.66 12.94 -3.84
C PHE A 17 7.40 11.80 -3.13
N PRO A 18 7.39 11.79 -1.79
CA PRO A 18 8.05 10.74 -1.02
C PRO A 18 7.17 9.50 -0.90
N HIS A 19 7.75 8.38 -0.49
CA HIS A 19 6.96 7.22 -0.07
C HIS A 19 6.25 7.50 1.25
N VAL A 20 6.89 8.27 2.14
CA VAL A 20 6.40 8.47 3.49
C VAL A 20 6.79 9.86 3.98
N LYS A 21 5.90 10.48 4.76
CA LYS A 21 6.16 11.76 5.42
C LYS A 21 5.75 11.66 6.88
N VAL A 22 6.66 12.01 7.77
CA VAL A 22 6.40 12.02 9.22
C VAL A 22 6.15 13.46 9.66
N VAL A 23 5.04 13.68 10.34
CA VAL A 23 4.67 14.99 10.89
C VAL A 23 4.29 14.78 12.35
N GLY A 24 5.13 15.23 13.27
CA GLY A 24 4.95 14.93 14.69
C GLY A 24 5.01 13.44 14.92
N ASP A 25 3.95 12.87 15.50
CA ASP A 25 3.83 11.43 15.71
C ASP A 25 3.00 10.73 14.64
N LEU A 26 2.60 11.45 13.59
CA LEU A 26 1.83 10.88 12.48
C LEU A 26 2.75 10.52 11.31
N VAL A 27 2.47 9.38 10.72
CA VAL A 27 3.21 8.85 9.57
C VAL A 27 2.24 8.72 8.41
N PHE A 28 2.48 9.47 7.36
CA PHE A 28 1.64 9.47 6.15
C PHE A 28 2.35 8.67 5.05
N VAL A 29 1.70 7.61 4.60
CA VAL A 29 2.20 6.78 3.50
C VAL A 29 1.46 7.15 2.24
N SER A 30 2.18 7.56 1.21
CA SER A 30 1.59 7.86 -0.11
C SER A 30 0.88 6.65 -0.68
N GLY A 31 -0.06 6.88 -1.58
CA GLY A 31 -0.75 5.81 -2.28
C GLY A 31 0.25 4.78 -2.81
N THR A 32 0.07 3.52 -2.44
CA THR A 32 1.01 2.44 -2.68
C THR A 32 0.33 1.33 -3.49
N SER A 33 1.00 0.87 -4.53
CA SER A 33 0.54 -0.21 -5.39
C SER A 33 1.41 -1.46 -5.22
N SER A 34 1.17 -2.45 -6.06
CA SER A 34 1.97 -3.69 -6.08
C SER A 34 3.24 -3.56 -6.92
N ARG A 35 3.61 -2.35 -7.35
CA ARG A 35 4.77 -2.15 -8.22
C ARG A 35 6.07 -2.55 -7.51
N ARG A 36 6.90 -3.28 -8.24
CA ARG A 36 8.22 -3.72 -7.79
C ARG A 36 9.29 -2.70 -8.21
N PRO A 37 10.48 -2.73 -7.60
CA PRO A 37 11.58 -1.82 -7.97
C PRO A 37 11.98 -1.87 -9.44
N ASP A 38 11.76 -3.01 -10.12
CA ASP A 38 12.05 -3.17 -11.55
C ASP A 38 10.92 -2.68 -12.45
N ASN A 39 9.89 -2.05 -11.88
CA ASN A 39 8.70 -1.52 -12.55
C ASN A 39 7.74 -2.59 -13.08
N THR A 40 7.90 -3.85 -12.68
CA THR A 40 6.86 -4.85 -12.88
C THR A 40 5.87 -4.79 -11.72
N PHE A 41 4.73 -5.47 -11.85
CA PHE A 41 3.68 -5.45 -10.84
C PHE A 41 3.40 -6.86 -10.36
N ALA A 42 3.48 -7.09 -9.04
CA ALA A 42 2.98 -8.33 -8.47
C ALA A 42 1.49 -8.43 -8.78
N GLY A 43 1.02 -9.62 -9.14
CA GLY A 43 -0.39 -9.80 -9.51
C GLY A 43 -0.75 -9.30 -10.90
N ALA A 44 0.25 -9.08 -11.76
CA ALA A 44 0.05 -8.72 -13.17
C ALA A 44 1.12 -9.41 -14.01
N GLU A 45 1.18 -10.72 -13.92
CA GLU A 45 2.21 -11.53 -14.57
C GLU A 45 1.81 -11.86 -16.02
N ALA A 46 2.75 -11.69 -16.96
CA ALA A 46 2.54 -12.05 -18.36
C ALA A 46 2.98 -13.50 -18.57
N ASP A 47 2.20 -14.24 -19.38
CA ASP A 47 2.57 -15.60 -19.76
C ASP A 47 3.53 -15.58 -20.96
N GLN A 48 3.89 -16.77 -21.45
CA GLN A 48 4.81 -16.91 -22.56
C GLN A 48 4.30 -16.28 -23.89
N PHE A 49 3.01 -16.02 -23.97
CA PHE A 49 2.38 -15.39 -25.13
C PHE A 49 2.16 -13.89 -24.93
N GLY A 50 2.63 -13.33 -23.83
CA GLY A 50 2.46 -11.91 -23.52
C GLY A 50 1.07 -11.55 -22.99
N VAL A 51 0.24 -12.53 -22.62
CA VAL A 51 -1.06 -12.28 -22.03
C VAL A 51 -0.89 -12.05 -20.52
N THR A 52 -1.35 -10.90 -20.06
CA THR A 52 -1.25 -10.51 -18.64
C THR A 52 -2.48 -10.95 -17.88
N SER A 53 -2.26 -11.65 -16.76
CA SER A 53 -3.32 -12.03 -15.84
C SER A 53 -3.29 -11.13 -14.62
N LEU A 54 -4.43 -10.56 -14.25
CA LEU A 54 -4.54 -9.67 -13.09
C LEU A 54 -5.13 -10.43 -11.92
N ASP A 55 -4.43 -10.40 -10.79
CA ASP A 55 -4.77 -11.17 -9.59
C ASP A 55 -4.91 -10.22 -8.40
N ILE A 56 -6.15 -9.98 -7.98
CA ILE A 56 -6.44 -9.06 -6.87
C ILE A 56 -5.82 -9.54 -5.56
N ARG A 57 -5.78 -10.84 -5.31
CA ARG A 57 -5.20 -11.36 -4.06
C ARG A 57 -3.72 -11.12 -4.00
N ALA A 58 -3.00 -11.41 -5.09
CA ALA A 58 -1.56 -11.17 -5.17
C ALA A 58 -1.24 -9.68 -5.09
N GLN A 59 -2.02 -8.84 -5.77
CA GLN A 59 -1.82 -7.39 -5.70
C GLN A 59 -2.05 -6.86 -4.29
N THR A 60 -3.13 -7.28 -3.63
CA THR A 60 -3.44 -6.83 -2.26
C THR A 60 -2.31 -7.20 -1.30
N ARG A 61 -1.84 -8.44 -1.36
CA ARG A 61 -0.75 -8.90 -0.49
C ARG A 61 0.50 -8.06 -0.70
N ALA A 62 0.87 -7.83 -1.95
CA ALA A 62 2.06 -7.05 -2.29
C ALA A 62 1.93 -5.59 -1.83
N VAL A 63 0.75 -4.99 -1.97
CA VAL A 63 0.52 -3.61 -1.50
C VAL A 63 0.73 -3.51 0.01
N ILE A 64 0.14 -4.43 0.78
CA ILE A 64 0.27 -4.41 2.24
C ILE A 64 1.72 -4.64 2.65
N GLU A 65 2.43 -5.56 1.99
CA GLU A 65 3.84 -5.79 2.26
C GLU A 65 4.70 -4.57 1.91
N ASN A 66 4.40 -3.88 0.81
CA ASN A 66 5.08 -2.64 0.45
C ASN A 66 4.86 -1.56 1.52
N ILE A 67 3.63 -1.42 2.02
CA ILE A 67 3.32 -0.46 3.09
C ILE A 67 4.09 -0.83 4.36
N ARG A 68 4.15 -2.10 4.72
CA ARG A 68 4.92 -2.57 5.87
C ARG A 68 6.39 -2.14 5.76
N ASP A 69 6.98 -2.35 4.59
CA ASP A 69 8.38 -2.01 4.38
C ASP A 69 8.62 -0.49 4.44
N ILE A 70 7.69 0.28 3.88
CA ILE A 70 7.76 1.75 3.90
C ILE A 70 7.61 2.27 5.34
N LEU A 71 6.66 1.71 6.11
CA LEU A 71 6.48 2.07 7.51
C LEU A 71 7.74 1.77 8.31
N ALA A 72 8.40 0.64 8.06
CA ALA A 72 9.62 0.26 8.76
C ALA A 72 10.72 1.31 8.60
N ALA A 73 10.81 1.93 7.43
CA ALA A 73 11.77 3.01 7.18
C ALA A 73 11.49 4.25 8.04
N ALA A 74 10.26 4.42 8.53
CA ALA A 74 9.86 5.53 9.39
C ALA A 74 9.77 5.09 10.87
N GLY A 75 10.24 3.89 11.21
CA GLY A 75 10.19 3.37 12.58
C GLY A 75 8.81 2.89 13.01
N ALA A 76 7.93 2.56 12.06
CA ALA A 76 6.58 2.10 12.33
C ALA A 76 6.37 0.69 11.78
N GLY A 77 5.26 0.07 12.19
CA GLY A 77 4.85 -1.23 11.67
C GLY A 77 3.36 -1.24 11.37
N LEU A 78 2.86 -2.37 10.87
CA LEU A 78 1.44 -2.51 10.56
C LEU A 78 0.56 -2.30 11.78
N GLU A 79 1.05 -2.63 12.97
CA GLU A 79 0.32 -2.45 14.24
C GLU A 79 0.11 -0.99 14.60
N ASP A 80 0.86 -0.08 13.98
CA ASP A 80 0.74 1.37 14.21
C ASP A 80 -0.25 2.04 13.27
N LEU A 81 -0.81 1.31 12.31
CA LEU A 81 -1.76 1.86 11.34
C LEU A 81 -3.04 2.33 12.03
N ALA A 82 -3.46 3.56 11.72
CA ALA A 82 -4.69 4.17 12.24
C ALA A 82 -5.80 4.17 11.18
N GLN A 83 -5.43 4.38 9.92
CA GLN A 83 -6.42 4.52 8.85
C GLN A 83 -5.85 4.05 7.52
N LEU A 84 -6.68 3.32 6.78
CA LEU A 84 -6.39 2.96 5.39
C LEU A 84 -7.52 3.47 4.49
N THR A 85 -7.15 4.03 3.35
CA THR A 85 -8.07 4.30 2.25
C THR A 85 -7.69 3.41 1.09
N VAL A 86 -8.62 2.57 0.66
CA VAL A 86 -8.39 1.56 -0.36
C VAL A 86 -9.12 1.96 -1.63
N PHE A 87 -8.40 1.99 -2.74
CA PHE A 87 -8.93 2.33 -4.06
C PHE A 87 -8.93 1.10 -4.93
N LEU A 88 -10.11 0.67 -5.38
CA LEU A 88 -10.28 -0.45 -6.30
C LEU A 88 -10.78 0.08 -7.65
N VAL A 89 -10.35 -0.51 -8.75
CA VAL A 89 -10.91 -0.16 -10.07
C VAL A 89 -12.17 -0.97 -10.39
N ASN A 90 -12.42 -2.04 -9.64
CA ASN A 90 -13.58 -2.90 -9.86
C ASN A 90 -14.04 -3.47 -8.52
N MET A 91 -15.26 -3.12 -8.10
CA MET A 91 -15.78 -3.58 -6.81
C MET A 91 -16.07 -5.10 -6.79
N ASN A 92 -16.06 -5.76 -7.95
CA ASN A 92 -16.11 -7.22 -8.00
C ASN A 92 -14.87 -7.86 -7.34
N ASP A 93 -13.78 -7.09 -7.19
CA ASP A 93 -12.57 -7.54 -6.52
C ASP A 93 -12.65 -7.42 -4.99
N PHE A 94 -13.76 -6.88 -4.45
CA PHE A 94 -13.91 -6.65 -3.01
C PHE A 94 -13.68 -7.94 -2.21
N GLY A 95 -14.28 -9.05 -2.63
CA GLY A 95 -14.16 -10.32 -1.90
C GLY A 95 -12.73 -10.83 -1.82
N GLY A 96 -12.01 -10.83 -2.95
CA GLY A 96 -10.62 -11.29 -2.99
C GLY A 96 -9.68 -10.39 -2.19
N TYR A 97 -9.85 -9.09 -2.32
CA TYR A 97 -9.09 -8.12 -1.53
C TYR A 97 -9.39 -8.30 -0.03
N ASN A 98 -10.66 -8.40 0.33
CA ASN A 98 -11.07 -8.52 1.73
C ASN A 98 -10.52 -9.80 2.38
N GLU A 99 -10.47 -10.89 1.63
CA GLU A 99 -9.92 -12.16 2.11
C GLU A 99 -8.43 -12.04 2.48
N VAL A 100 -7.63 -11.44 1.60
CA VAL A 100 -6.20 -11.23 1.87
C VAL A 100 -5.99 -10.21 2.98
N TYR A 101 -6.80 -9.15 2.99
CA TYR A 101 -6.77 -8.15 4.06
C TYR A 101 -6.91 -8.81 5.44
N GLY A 102 -7.82 -9.77 5.56
CA GLY A 102 -8.04 -10.51 6.80
C GLY A 102 -6.87 -11.38 7.24
N GLU A 103 -5.89 -11.64 6.38
CA GLU A 103 -4.67 -12.34 6.77
C GLU A 103 -3.73 -11.44 7.57
N PHE A 104 -3.86 -10.12 7.44
CA PHE A 104 -2.99 -9.13 8.10
C PHE A 104 -3.67 -8.39 9.24
N PHE A 105 -4.97 -8.22 9.19
CA PHE A 105 -5.72 -7.35 10.12
C PHE A 105 -6.99 -8.02 10.60
N ASP A 106 -7.42 -7.61 11.80
CA ASP A 106 -8.71 -8.00 12.37
C ASP A 106 -9.45 -6.73 12.80
N GLU A 107 -10.47 -6.87 13.64
CA GLU A 107 -11.30 -5.74 14.10
C GLU A 107 -10.55 -4.76 15.02
N ASN A 108 -9.34 -5.08 15.43
CA ASN A 108 -8.46 -4.17 16.18
C ASN A 108 -7.48 -3.43 15.28
N GLY A 109 -7.58 -3.65 13.97
CA GLY A 109 -6.75 -3.01 12.97
C GLY A 109 -7.18 -1.57 12.67
N PRO A 110 -6.64 -0.99 11.59
CA PRO A 110 -6.95 0.39 11.23
C PRO A 110 -8.40 0.57 10.79
N ALA A 111 -8.92 1.80 10.97
CA ALA A 111 -10.15 2.18 10.32
C ALA A 111 -9.95 2.13 8.80
N ARG A 112 -10.95 1.63 8.06
CA ARG A 112 -10.79 1.37 6.63
C ARG A 112 -11.96 1.91 5.83
N THR A 113 -11.64 2.60 4.73
CA THR A 113 -12.62 3.00 3.72
C THR A 113 -12.21 2.41 2.39
N THR A 114 -13.14 1.81 1.67
CA THR A 114 -12.91 1.26 0.34
C THR A 114 -13.84 1.94 -0.65
N VAL A 115 -13.27 2.45 -1.74
CA VAL A 115 -14.01 3.10 -2.82
C VAL A 115 -13.57 2.56 -4.17
N ALA A 116 -14.46 2.59 -5.14
CA ALA A 116 -14.12 2.30 -6.52
C ALA A 116 -13.72 3.59 -7.21
N VAL A 117 -12.68 3.52 -8.02
CA VAL A 117 -12.19 4.66 -8.82
C VAL A 117 -12.20 4.27 -10.29
N HIS A 118 -12.22 5.28 -11.16
CA HIS A 118 -12.26 5.03 -12.59
C HIS A 118 -10.96 4.37 -13.09
N GLN A 119 -9.81 4.88 -12.66
CA GLN A 119 -8.50 4.38 -13.06
C GLN A 119 -7.50 4.57 -11.93
N LEU A 120 -6.43 3.76 -11.98
CA LEU A 120 -5.23 3.95 -11.18
C LEU A 120 -4.08 4.31 -12.14
N PRO A 121 -2.91 4.73 -11.62
CA PRO A 121 -1.82 5.22 -12.49
C PRO A 121 -1.24 4.21 -13.48
N HIS A 122 -1.72 3.00 -13.51
CA HIS A 122 -1.34 2.00 -14.52
C HIS A 122 -2.52 1.06 -14.79
N PRO A 123 -2.76 0.69 -16.06
CA PRO A 123 -3.91 -0.16 -16.41
C PRO A 123 -3.89 -1.56 -15.82
N HIS A 124 -2.74 -2.05 -15.36
CA HIS A 124 -2.65 -3.36 -14.72
C HIS A 124 -2.90 -3.31 -13.22
N LEU A 125 -3.08 -2.14 -12.64
CA LEU A 125 -3.36 -2.00 -11.22
C LEU A 125 -4.85 -2.19 -10.94
N LEU A 126 -5.14 -3.08 -9.99
CA LEU A 126 -6.49 -3.33 -9.50
C LEU A 126 -6.74 -2.62 -8.18
N ILE A 127 -5.67 -2.32 -7.43
CA ILE A 127 -5.77 -1.79 -6.07
C ILE A 127 -4.61 -0.86 -5.77
N GLU A 128 -4.91 0.18 -4.99
CA GLU A 128 -3.92 1.08 -4.39
C GLU A 128 -4.40 1.44 -2.99
N ILE A 129 -3.48 1.58 -2.04
CA ILE A 129 -3.83 1.88 -0.64
C ILE A 129 -3.01 3.06 -0.16
N GLN A 130 -3.68 4.00 0.51
CA GLN A 130 -3.10 5.12 1.23
C GLN A 130 -3.23 4.85 2.73
N ALA A 131 -2.20 5.17 3.50
CA ALA A 131 -2.16 4.80 4.91
C ALA A 131 -1.74 5.96 5.80
N ILE A 132 -2.25 5.96 7.04
CA ILE A 132 -1.82 6.86 8.10
C ILE A 132 -1.56 6.00 9.33
N ALA A 133 -0.40 6.22 9.96
CA ALA A 133 0.00 5.53 11.18
C ALA A 133 0.38 6.53 12.26
N ARG A 134 0.47 6.06 13.50
CA ARG A 134 0.87 6.88 14.64
C ARG A 134 1.92 6.14 15.45
N VAL A 135 3.00 6.85 15.81
CA VAL A 135 4.16 6.27 16.49
C VAL A 135 4.50 6.96 17.82
N SER A 136 3.56 7.72 18.39
CA SER A 136 3.85 8.51 19.60
C SER A 136 4.39 7.68 20.77
N GLY A 137 3.90 6.47 20.94
CA GLY A 137 4.39 5.59 22.02
C GLY A 137 5.83 5.15 21.82
N LYS A 138 6.37 5.23 20.61
CA LYS A 138 7.73 4.82 20.31
C LYS A 138 8.74 5.91 20.59
N GLU A 139 8.33 7.17 20.55
CA GLU A 139 9.19 8.32 20.80
C GLU A 139 9.61 8.44 22.24
N GLU A 140 8.81 7.88 23.15
CA GLU A 140 9.04 7.94 24.58
C GLU A 140 10.05 6.90 25.07
N ARG A 141 10.50 6.05 24.17
CA ARG A 141 11.43 4.98 24.48
C ARG A 141 12.86 5.41 24.18
#